data_3a0b28f57ff931c41cbc32b0b05c8604
#
_entry.id   3a0b28f57ff931c41cbc32b0b05c8604
#
_cell.length_a   1.000
_cell.length_b   1.000
_cell.length_c   1.000
_cell.angle_alpha   90.00
_cell.angle_beta   90.00
_cell.angle_gamma   90.00
#
_symmetry.space_group_name_H-M   'P 1'
#
loop_
_entity.id
_entity.type
_entity.pdbx_description
1 polymer ?
#
loop_
_entity_poly.entity_id
_entity_poly.type
_entity_poly.pdbx_seq_one_letter_code
_entity_poly.pdbx_strand_id
1 'polypeptide(L)'
;MGASYRVVVAAVMCAAQSGWAQTAASPARLAPGLTWWRASDARGPWNSYVVRIDLRQADLELLAVHARDALNGRERTSSIAQRHTDSTARVRVAVNADFFDLKTGASENNQVTAGEWWKGLMLTQSPYDTYDNVHAQVAIGRDRRAAVDRYVLEGRAIVRGASVPVLAVNALPMGPYESTALYTPRFGATTPRDIAPKDSVRKVSELALRAVGARGDTLRYVVAAPAVSNAGTMIPANGAVLAGYGDRATAWQAVQVGDTVGVVLSTLPRLPDGQSPATLLGGWPRLLEHGVNVARDAAIREGTISRNAEAPHPRTAIGVSKDRRTVWLYVVDGRSTASVGMTTSQLADALRTLGAWDALNFDGGGSTTLVVDGQVINTPSDATGEREVGNALLVRQRLRRR
;
A
#
# COMPACT_ATOMS: atom_id res chain seq x y z
N MET A 1 29.26 38.65 -62.94
CA MET A 1 28.13 38.67 -61.98
C MET A 1 27.46 37.31 -62.06
N GLY A 2 27.76 36.40 -61.17
CA GLY A 2 27.22 35.06 -61.14
C GLY A 2 26.89 34.69 -59.68
N ALA A 3 25.62 34.70 -59.36
CA ALA A 3 25.13 34.37 -58.04
C ALA A 3 24.92 32.84 -57.96
N SER A 4 25.70 32.16 -57.09
CA SER A 4 25.56 30.74 -56.80
C SER A 4 24.50 30.55 -55.70
N TYR A 5 23.38 29.98 -56.03
CA TYR A 5 22.39 29.51 -55.03
C TYR A 5 22.81 28.16 -54.45
N ARG A 6 23.16 28.14 -53.17
CA ARG A 6 23.30 26.89 -52.42
C ARG A 6 21.94 26.43 -51.95
N VAL A 7 21.47 25.28 -52.49
CA VAL A 7 20.31 24.57 -51.98
C VAL A 7 20.76 23.76 -50.77
N VAL A 8 20.26 24.13 -49.58
CA VAL A 8 20.41 23.32 -48.38
C VAL A 8 19.26 22.31 -48.36
N VAL A 9 19.58 21.06 -48.68
CA VAL A 9 18.62 19.93 -48.46
C VAL A 9 18.65 19.57 -47.00
N ALA A 10 17.64 19.98 -46.25
CA ALA A 10 17.42 19.50 -44.88
C ALA A 10 16.87 18.06 -44.98
N ALA A 11 17.68 17.05 -44.68
CA ALA A 11 17.26 15.69 -44.50
C ALA A 11 16.46 15.61 -43.17
N VAL A 12 15.14 15.55 -43.26
CA VAL A 12 14.28 15.18 -42.15
C VAL A 12 14.46 13.68 -41.92
N MET A 13 15.28 13.32 -40.94
CA MET A 13 15.28 11.97 -40.40
C MET A 13 13.95 11.74 -39.66
N CYS A 14 12.96 11.13 -40.32
CA CYS A 14 11.85 10.48 -39.66
C CYS A 14 12.41 9.27 -38.88
N ALA A 15 12.72 9.45 -37.61
CA ALA A 15 12.86 8.32 -36.71
C ALA A 15 11.49 7.63 -36.64
N ALA A 16 11.38 6.47 -37.28
CA ALA A 16 10.24 5.57 -37.11
C ALA A 16 10.25 5.11 -35.66
N GLN A 17 9.61 5.86 -34.78
CA GLN A 17 9.15 5.35 -33.50
C GLN A 17 8.13 4.27 -33.83
N SER A 18 8.45 3.01 -33.49
CA SER A 18 7.52 1.89 -33.48
C SER A 18 6.39 2.25 -32.50
N GLY A 19 5.45 3.04 -32.98
CA GLY A 19 4.32 3.55 -32.24
C GLY A 19 3.44 2.37 -31.81
N TRP A 20 3.27 2.23 -30.53
CA TRP A 20 2.22 1.43 -29.96
C TRP A 20 0.90 1.98 -30.49
N ALA A 21 0.18 1.18 -31.29
CA ALA A 21 -1.12 1.59 -31.83
C ALA A 21 -2.18 1.51 -30.72
N GLN A 22 -2.04 2.36 -29.72
CA GLN A 22 -2.98 2.54 -28.64
C GLN A 22 -3.97 3.62 -29.01
N THR A 23 -5.22 3.26 -29.25
CA THR A 23 -6.31 4.25 -29.36
C THR A 23 -6.67 4.70 -27.96
N ALA A 24 -6.18 5.85 -27.54
CA ALA A 24 -6.55 6.47 -26.28
C ALA A 24 -7.70 7.46 -26.50
N ALA A 25 -8.76 7.35 -25.71
CA ALA A 25 -9.77 8.40 -25.61
C ALA A 25 -9.14 9.69 -25.04
N SER A 26 -9.67 10.84 -25.40
CA SER A 26 -9.22 12.11 -24.80
C SER A 26 -9.35 12.06 -23.29
N PRO A 27 -8.32 12.47 -22.51
CA PRO A 27 -8.39 12.46 -21.06
C PRO A 27 -9.52 13.31 -20.51
N ALA A 28 -10.40 12.70 -19.71
CA ALA A 28 -11.44 13.41 -18.97
C ALA A 28 -10.88 13.97 -17.66
N ARG A 29 -11.12 15.25 -17.39
CA ARG A 29 -10.68 15.91 -16.16
C ARG A 29 -11.72 15.71 -15.06
N LEU A 30 -11.30 15.12 -13.94
CA LEU A 30 -12.13 14.94 -12.74
C LEU A 30 -11.95 16.09 -11.74
N ALA A 31 -10.71 16.58 -11.59
CA ALA A 31 -10.35 17.69 -10.73
C ALA A 31 -9.05 18.34 -11.25
N PRO A 32 -8.62 19.51 -10.72
CA PRO A 32 -7.28 20.01 -10.99
C PRO A 32 -6.22 18.93 -10.68
N GLY A 33 -5.35 18.62 -11.66
CA GLY A 33 -4.30 17.58 -11.53
C GLY A 33 -4.81 16.14 -11.48
N LEU A 34 -6.11 15.87 -11.71
CA LEU A 34 -6.66 14.53 -11.76
C LEU A 34 -7.39 14.31 -13.08
N THR A 35 -6.89 13.38 -13.89
CA THR A 35 -7.46 13.01 -15.18
C THR A 35 -7.53 11.51 -15.33
N TRP A 36 -8.44 11.01 -16.16
CA TRP A 36 -8.51 9.59 -16.50
C TRP A 36 -8.90 9.40 -17.96
N TRP A 37 -8.58 8.25 -18.54
CA TRP A 37 -8.97 7.87 -19.90
C TRP A 37 -9.00 6.36 -20.08
N ARG A 38 -9.69 5.91 -21.14
CA ARG A 38 -9.63 4.53 -21.63
C ARG A 38 -8.60 4.44 -22.74
N ALA A 39 -7.93 3.30 -22.80
CA ALA A 39 -7.01 2.95 -23.87
C ALA A 39 -7.31 1.52 -24.33
N SER A 40 -7.34 1.31 -25.64
CA SER A 40 -7.51 -0.03 -26.24
C SER A 40 -6.32 -0.34 -27.14
N ASP A 41 -5.87 -1.59 -27.10
CA ASP A 41 -4.78 -2.07 -27.94
C ASP A 41 -5.16 -3.44 -28.54
N ALA A 42 -5.24 -3.49 -29.85
CA ALA A 42 -5.65 -4.70 -30.59
C ALA A 42 -4.61 -5.84 -30.49
N ARG A 43 -3.37 -5.54 -30.12
CA ARG A 43 -2.31 -6.57 -30.02
C ARG A 43 -2.55 -7.54 -28.86
N GLY A 44 -3.28 -7.14 -27.82
CA GLY A 44 -3.65 -7.99 -26.70
C GLY A 44 -4.72 -9.02 -27.04
N PRO A 45 -6.00 -8.67 -27.30
CA PRO A 45 -6.59 -7.34 -27.12
C PRO A 45 -6.59 -6.90 -25.65
N TRP A 46 -6.38 -5.62 -25.42
CA TRP A 46 -6.37 -5.03 -24.07
C TRP A 46 -7.31 -3.82 -23.97
N ASN A 47 -8.22 -3.85 -23.01
CA ASN A 47 -8.99 -2.71 -22.56
C ASN A 47 -8.40 -2.21 -21.26
N SER A 48 -7.81 -1.04 -21.30
CA SER A 48 -7.10 -0.45 -20.17
C SER A 48 -7.71 0.88 -19.75
N TYR A 49 -7.52 1.24 -18.51
CA TYR A 49 -7.99 2.47 -17.90
C TYR A 49 -6.82 3.08 -17.14
N VAL A 50 -6.57 4.35 -17.40
CA VAL A 50 -5.45 5.07 -16.81
C VAL A 50 -5.97 6.27 -16.04
N VAL A 51 -5.50 6.45 -14.83
CA VAL A 51 -5.71 7.64 -14.01
C VAL A 51 -4.38 8.32 -13.79
N ARG A 52 -4.27 9.61 -14.07
CA ARG A 52 -3.09 10.42 -13.79
C ARG A 52 -3.39 11.39 -12.65
N ILE A 53 -2.53 11.40 -11.65
CA ILE A 53 -2.67 12.17 -10.41
C ILE A 53 -1.42 13.04 -10.24
N ASP A 54 -1.59 14.35 -10.12
CA ASP A 54 -0.52 15.28 -9.76
C ASP A 54 -0.54 15.55 -8.26
N LEU A 55 0.43 15.02 -7.54
CA LEU A 55 0.56 15.15 -6.09
C LEU A 55 0.89 16.58 -5.62
N ARG A 56 1.18 17.52 -6.52
CA ARG A 56 1.32 18.95 -6.18
C ARG A 56 -0.02 19.59 -5.78
N GLN A 57 -1.13 19.00 -6.20
CA GLN A 57 -2.48 19.50 -5.87
C GLN A 57 -2.79 19.23 -4.40
N ALA A 58 -2.81 20.28 -3.59
CA ALA A 58 -2.98 20.18 -2.13
C ALA A 58 -4.35 19.65 -1.70
N ASP A 59 -5.35 19.74 -2.56
CA ASP A 59 -6.71 19.25 -2.34
C ASP A 59 -6.89 17.76 -2.70
N LEU A 60 -5.91 17.15 -3.38
CA LEU A 60 -5.91 15.71 -3.66
C LEU A 60 -5.13 14.95 -2.58
N GLU A 61 -5.65 13.82 -2.14
CA GLU A 61 -5.05 12.92 -1.17
C GLU A 61 -5.14 11.47 -1.69
N LEU A 62 -4.04 10.72 -1.60
CA LEU A 62 -4.06 9.28 -1.79
C LEU A 62 -4.14 8.62 -0.43
N LEU A 63 -5.15 7.80 -0.22
CA LEU A 63 -5.46 7.19 1.06
C LEU A 63 -5.60 5.68 0.91
N ALA A 64 -4.75 4.91 1.58
CA ALA A 64 -4.94 3.47 1.72
C ALA A 64 -5.99 3.21 2.80
N VAL A 65 -6.97 2.35 2.52
CA VAL A 65 -8.10 2.12 3.41
C VAL A 65 -8.41 0.64 3.50
N HIS A 66 -8.57 0.11 4.71
CA HIS A 66 -9.07 -1.25 4.92
C HIS A 66 -10.59 -1.33 4.68
N ALA A 67 -11.02 -2.51 4.23
CA ALA A 67 -12.43 -2.88 4.20
C ALA A 67 -13.06 -2.71 5.59
N ARG A 68 -14.25 -2.10 5.63
CA ARG A 68 -15.02 -1.88 6.88
C ARG A 68 -14.27 -1.11 7.98
N ASP A 69 -13.18 -0.40 7.63
CA ASP A 69 -12.25 0.24 8.58
C ASP A 69 -11.75 -0.73 9.67
N ALA A 70 -11.50 -1.98 9.30
CA ALA A 70 -11.02 -3.04 10.19
C ALA A 70 -9.85 -3.80 9.52
N LEU A 71 -8.94 -4.37 10.33
CA LEU A 71 -7.83 -5.17 9.81
C LEU A 71 -8.30 -6.43 9.09
N ASN A 72 -9.42 -6.99 9.53
CA ASN A 72 -10.06 -8.14 8.92
C ASN A 72 -11.41 -7.73 8.33
N GLY A 73 -11.77 -8.34 7.23
CA GLY A 73 -13.02 -8.07 6.55
C GLY A 73 -12.82 -7.82 5.07
N ARG A 74 -13.90 -7.95 4.32
CA ARG A 74 -13.92 -7.71 2.88
C ARG A 74 -15.07 -6.78 2.54
N GLU A 75 -14.86 -5.92 1.56
CA GLU A 75 -15.82 -4.93 1.09
C GLU A 75 -15.56 -4.63 -0.38
N ARG A 76 -16.59 -4.30 -1.15
CA ARG A 76 -16.42 -3.86 -2.54
C ARG A 76 -15.68 -2.53 -2.59
N THR A 77 -14.78 -2.35 -3.55
CA THR A 77 -14.05 -1.09 -3.76
C THR A 77 -15.00 0.10 -3.94
N SER A 78 -16.13 -0.12 -4.63
CA SER A 78 -17.18 0.89 -4.79
C SER A 78 -17.84 1.28 -3.46
N SER A 79 -18.09 0.31 -2.57
CA SER A 79 -18.64 0.55 -1.23
C SER A 79 -17.63 1.31 -0.34
N ILE A 80 -16.36 0.93 -0.38
CA ILE A 80 -15.28 1.66 0.31
C ILE A 80 -15.23 3.11 -0.17
N ALA A 81 -15.27 3.35 -1.49
CA ALA A 81 -15.27 4.69 -2.06
C ALA A 81 -16.47 5.53 -1.60
N GLN A 82 -17.66 4.93 -1.57
CA GLN A 82 -18.88 5.58 -1.10
C GLN A 82 -18.78 5.96 0.38
N ARG A 83 -18.32 5.05 1.23
CA ARG A 83 -18.20 5.24 2.69
C ARG A 83 -17.20 6.33 3.06
N HIS A 84 -16.16 6.54 2.25
CA HIS A 84 -15.16 7.59 2.44
C HIS A 84 -15.46 8.90 1.70
N THR A 85 -16.66 9.04 1.13
CA THR A 85 -17.18 10.29 0.57
C THR A 85 -18.11 10.95 1.58
N ASP A 86 -17.81 12.19 1.96
CA ASP A 86 -18.57 12.97 2.95
C ASP A 86 -18.67 14.45 2.55
N SER A 87 -19.20 15.29 3.44
CA SER A 87 -19.35 16.74 3.21
C SER A 87 -18.02 17.51 3.16
N THR A 88 -16.91 16.90 3.61
CA THR A 88 -15.57 17.52 3.67
C THR A 88 -14.67 17.09 2.52
N ALA A 89 -14.91 15.90 1.97
CA ALA A 89 -14.12 15.37 0.88
C ALA A 89 -14.89 14.32 0.07
N ARG A 90 -14.57 14.23 -1.22
CA ARG A 90 -15.16 13.28 -2.15
C ARG A 90 -14.11 12.32 -2.69
N VAL A 91 -14.41 11.02 -2.70
CA VAL A 91 -13.60 10.05 -3.41
C VAL A 91 -13.90 10.18 -4.91
N ARG A 92 -12.89 10.59 -5.67
CA ARG A 92 -12.97 10.77 -7.13
C ARG A 92 -12.60 9.49 -7.86
N VAL A 93 -11.64 8.74 -7.31
CA VAL A 93 -11.16 7.47 -7.87
C VAL A 93 -10.90 6.50 -6.74
N ALA A 94 -11.19 5.22 -6.94
CA ALA A 94 -10.76 4.13 -6.08
C ALA A 94 -10.32 2.93 -6.92
N VAL A 95 -9.31 2.22 -6.45
CA VAL A 95 -8.89 0.91 -6.99
C VAL A 95 -8.70 -0.07 -5.85
N ASN A 96 -8.91 -1.37 -6.14
CA ASN A 96 -8.45 -2.44 -5.24
C ASN A 96 -6.93 -2.36 -5.10
N ALA A 97 -6.38 -2.84 -3.99
CA ALA A 97 -4.98 -2.61 -3.71
C ALA A 97 -4.21 -3.89 -3.33
N ASP A 98 -3.77 -4.03 -2.07
CA ASP A 98 -2.90 -5.13 -1.65
C ASP A 98 -3.55 -6.51 -1.80
N PHE A 99 -2.72 -7.52 -1.87
CA PHE A 99 -3.13 -8.91 -1.69
C PHE A 99 -3.69 -9.12 -0.27
N PHE A 100 -4.58 -10.09 -0.12
CA PHE A 100 -5.23 -10.34 1.16
C PHE A 100 -5.59 -11.81 1.34
N ASP A 101 -5.70 -12.25 2.58
CA ASP A 101 -6.20 -13.57 2.92
C ASP A 101 -7.70 -13.67 2.56
N LEU A 102 -8.04 -14.62 1.70
CA LEU A 102 -9.41 -14.77 1.19
C LEU A 102 -10.42 -15.16 2.26
N LYS A 103 -10.01 -15.69 3.41
CA LYS A 103 -10.90 -16.10 4.51
C LYS A 103 -11.18 -14.93 5.45
N THR A 104 -10.12 -14.21 5.83
CA THR A 104 -10.19 -13.14 6.84
C THR A 104 -10.33 -11.75 6.23
N GLY A 105 -9.86 -11.54 5.01
CA GLY A 105 -9.75 -10.23 4.39
C GLY A 105 -8.53 -9.42 4.85
N ALA A 106 -7.66 -10.01 5.71
CA ALA A 106 -6.45 -9.34 6.17
C ALA A 106 -5.49 -9.07 5.01
N SER A 107 -5.03 -7.82 4.85
CA SER A 107 -4.00 -7.49 3.86
C SER A 107 -2.68 -8.18 4.19
N GLU A 108 -1.90 -8.57 3.16
CA GLU A 108 -0.63 -9.27 3.36
C GLU A 108 0.46 -8.34 3.90
N ASN A 109 0.56 -7.12 3.41
CA ASN A 109 1.67 -6.22 3.68
C ASN A 109 1.37 -5.17 4.75
N ASN A 110 2.32 -4.26 4.96
CA ASN A 110 2.17 -3.12 5.85
C ASN A 110 1.14 -2.13 5.30
N GLN A 111 0.47 -1.42 6.20
CA GLN A 111 -0.42 -0.35 5.83
C GLN A 111 -0.35 0.82 6.81
N VAL A 112 -0.17 2.02 6.24
CA VAL A 112 -0.33 3.31 6.93
C VAL A 112 -1.44 4.09 6.26
N THR A 113 -2.39 4.56 7.06
CA THR A 113 -3.55 5.34 6.63
C THR A 113 -3.49 6.71 7.31
N ALA A 114 -3.36 7.78 6.55
CA ALA A 114 -3.29 9.16 7.07
C ALA A 114 -2.22 9.35 8.18
N GLY A 115 -1.08 8.65 8.08
CA GLY A 115 0.01 8.69 9.06
C GLY A 115 -0.16 7.74 10.27
N GLU A 116 -1.28 7.04 10.38
CA GLU A 116 -1.52 6.03 11.40
C GLU A 116 -1.11 4.64 10.88
N TRP A 117 -0.27 3.94 11.64
CA TRP A 117 0.07 2.56 11.35
C TRP A 117 -1.10 1.64 11.71
N TRP A 118 -1.74 1.10 10.70
CA TRP A 118 -2.81 0.12 10.87
C TRP A 118 -2.25 -1.30 10.99
N LYS A 119 -1.29 -1.63 10.15
CA LYS A 119 -0.55 -2.90 10.19
C LYS A 119 0.92 -2.62 9.93
N GLY A 120 1.79 -3.21 10.74
CA GLY A 120 3.24 -3.10 10.59
C GLY A 120 3.92 -4.43 10.89
N LEU A 121 4.80 -4.85 9.99
CA LEU A 121 5.63 -6.05 10.10
C LEU A 121 7.05 -5.75 9.64
N MET A 122 8.01 -6.40 10.25
CA MET A 122 9.39 -6.44 9.73
C MET A 122 9.50 -7.31 8.48
N LEU A 123 8.81 -8.44 8.47
CA LEU A 123 8.83 -9.42 7.39
C LEU A 123 7.39 -9.86 7.09
N THR A 124 7.15 -10.28 5.86
CA THR A 124 5.87 -10.84 5.40
C THR A 124 6.08 -12.32 5.10
N GLN A 125 5.21 -13.18 5.60
CA GLN A 125 5.25 -14.60 5.28
C GLN A 125 4.71 -14.83 3.88
N SER A 126 5.49 -15.51 3.05
CA SER A 126 5.03 -15.95 1.73
C SER A 126 4.21 -17.24 1.86
N PRO A 127 3.03 -17.34 1.22
CA PRO A 127 2.23 -18.57 1.24
C PRO A 127 2.84 -19.71 0.42
N TYR A 128 3.86 -19.45 -0.40
CA TYR A 128 4.47 -20.42 -1.32
C TYR A 128 5.95 -20.68 -1.05
N ASP A 129 6.59 -19.88 -0.25
CA ASP A 129 7.99 -20.01 0.15
C ASP A 129 8.10 -20.43 1.61
N THR A 130 9.24 -21.01 2.00
CA THR A 130 9.49 -21.50 3.37
C THR A 130 10.20 -20.48 4.24
N TYR A 131 10.43 -19.26 3.74
CA TYR A 131 11.13 -18.17 4.45
C TYR A 131 10.37 -16.88 4.30
N ASP A 132 10.60 -15.98 5.25
CA ASP A 132 9.99 -14.67 5.25
C ASP A 132 10.59 -13.77 4.18
N ASN A 133 9.77 -12.92 3.61
CA ASN A 133 10.13 -12.03 2.51
C ASN A 133 9.68 -10.60 2.79
N VAL A 134 10.27 -9.67 2.05
CA VAL A 134 9.88 -8.27 2.02
C VAL A 134 9.36 -7.95 0.63
N HIS A 135 8.06 -7.72 0.52
CA HIS A 135 7.42 -7.31 -0.72
C HIS A 135 7.60 -5.81 -0.96
N ALA A 136 7.56 -5.41 -2.22
CA ALA A 136 7.55 -4.00 -2.55
C ALA A 136 6.25 -3.33 -2.08
N GLN A 137 6.35 -2.06 -1.73
CA GLN A 137 5.25 -1.24 -1.24
C GLN A 137 5.37 0.16 -1.83
N VAL A 138 4.25 0.82 -2.02
CA VAL A 138 4.21 2.24 -2.37
C VAL A 138 3.97 3.07 -1.12
N ALA A 139 4.84 4.05 -0.92
CA ALA A 139 4.74 5.03 0.16
C ALA A 139 4.48 6.43 -0.40
N ILE A 140 3.68 7.22 0.30
CA ILE A 140 3.52 8.65 0.04
C ILE A 140 3.91 9.40 1.30
N GLY A 141 4.95 10.24 1.17
CA GLY A 141 5.46 11.07 2.25
C GLY A 141 4.54 12.25 2.57
N ARG A 142 4.76 12.87 3.73
CA ARG A 142 4.08 14.12 4.11
C ARG A 142 4.46 15.28 3.19
N ASP A 143 5.62 15.19 2.53
CA ASP A 143 6.07 16.10 1.46
C ASP A 143 5.31 15.89 0.14
N ARG A 144 4.36 14.94 0.11
CA ARG A 144 3.51 14.61 -1.03
C ARG A 144 4.33 14.07 -2.22
N ARG A 145 5.39 13.31 -1.95
CA ARG A 145 6.12 12.52 -2.94
C ARG A 145 5.85 11.05 -2.73
N ALA A 146 5.65 10.35 -3.84
CA ALA A 146 5.50 8.90 -3.85
C ALA A 146 6.87 8.21 -4.04
N ALA A 147 7.02 7.03 -3.49
CA ALA A 147 8.18 6.16 -3.70
C ALA A 147 7.74 4.69 -3.65
N VAL A 148 8.43 3.83 -4.39
CA VAL A 148 8.24 2.38 -4.32
C VAL A 148 9.54 1.75 -3.85
N ASP A 149 9.47 0.99 -2.77
CA ASP A 149 10.61 0.24 -2.24
C ASP A 149 10.14 -0.96 -1.41
N ARG A 150 11.07 -1.79 -0.94
CA ARG A 150 10.80 -2.90 -0.02
C ARG A 150 10.83 -2.37 1.42
N TYR A 151 9.76 -1.72 1.82
CA TYR A 151 9.65 -1.13 3.15
C TYR A 151 9.31 -2.17 4.21
N VAL A 152 10.03 -2.14 5.33
CA VAL A 152 9.69 -2.87 6.56
C VAL A 152 9.40 -1.91 7.69
N LEU A 153 8.69 -2.37 8.73
CA LEU A 153 8.50 -1.61 9.96
C LEU A 153 9.84 -1.44 10.68
N GLU A 154 10.20 -0.21 11.00
CA GLU A 154 11.22 0.15 11.98
C GLU A 154 10.54 0.80 13.18
N GLY A 155 10.30 0.02 14.23
CA GLY A 155 9.62 0.47 15.43
C GLY A 155 10.50 0.40 16.68
N ARG A 156 10.28 1.34 17.61
CA ARG A 156 10.89 1.30 18.95
C ARG A 156 9.96 1.90 20.00
N ALA A 157 9.95 1.32 21.17
CA ALA A 157 9.38 1.87 22.38
C ALA A 157 10.49 2.41 23.30
N ILE A 158 10.32 3.58 23.86
CA ILE A 158 11.24 4.22 24.81
C ILE A 158 10.55 4.23 26.16
N VAL A 159 11.05 3.44 27.10
CA VAL A 159 10.47 3.27 28.42
C VAL A 159 11.56 3.51 29.45
N ARG A 160 11.38 4.49 30.37
CA ARG A 160 12.38 4.83 31.41
C ARG A 160 13.80 5.06 30.85
N GLY A 161 13.88 5.65 29.65
CA GLY A 161 15.15 5.89 28.96
C GLY A 161 15.74 4.71 28.19
N ALA A 162 15.23 3.49 28.38
CA ALA A 162 15.63 2.33 27.60
C ALA A 162 14.85 2.24 26.28
N SER A 163 15.52 1.86 25.20
CA SER A 163 14.91 1.66 23.87
C SER A 163 14.70 0.16 23.64
N VAL A 164 13.45 -0.22 23.32
CA VAL A 164 13.06 -1.60 23.02
C VAL A 164 12.52 -1.64 21.58
N PRO A 165 13.00 -2.53 20.70
CA PRO A 165 12.47 -2.68 19.36
C PRO A 165 10.99 -3.06 19.36
N VAL A 166 10.17 -2.48 18.48
CA VAL A 166 8.79 -2.87 18.18
C VAL A 166 8.78 -3.51 16.81
N LEU A 167 8.56 -4.81 16.74
CA LEU A 167 8.70 -5.61 15.52
C LEU A 167 7.37 -5.82 14.78
N ALA A 168 6.25 -5.52 15.45
CA ALA A 168 4.94 -5.59 14.82
C ALA A 168 4.00 -4.50 15.37
N VAL A 169 3.07 -4.07 14.53
CA VAL A 169 1.93 -3.22 14.89
C VAL A 169 0.66 -3.93 14.43
N ASN A 170 -0.24 -4.18 15.37
CA ASN A 170 -1.53 -4.84 15.12
C ASN A 170 -1.40 -6.19 14.37
N ALA A 171 -0.33 -6.90 14.63
CA ALA A 171 -0.05 -8.23 14.09
C ALA A 171 0.79 -9.01 15.11
N LEU A 172 0.78 -10.34 15.01
CA LEU A 172 1.73 -11.17 15.75
C LEU A 172 3.11 -10.96 15.11
N PRO A 173 4.15 -10.68 15.90
CA PRO A 173 5.49 -10.60 15.38
C PRO A 173 5.93 -11.97 14.87
N MET A 174 6.38 -11.98 13.61
CA MET A 174 7.02 -13.14 13.00
C MET A 174 8.52 -13.07 13.24
N GLY A 175 9.15 -14.20 13.53
CA GLY A 175 10.59 -14.23 13.79
C GLY A 175 10.95 -14.75 15.19
N PRO A 176 12.16 -14.45 15.69
CA PRO A 176 12.67 -15.04 16.92
C PRO A 176 11.72 -14.83 18.09
N TYR A 177 11.72 -15.79 19.00
CA TYR A 177 10.80 -15.85 20.16
C TYR A 177 10.85 -14.62 21.08
N GLU A 178 11.84 -13.75 20.89
CA GLU A 178 12.06 -12.49 21.61
C GLU A 178 11.56 -11.29 20.80
N SER A 179 10.31 -10.95 20.93
CA SER A 179 9.71 -9.89 20.11
C SER A 179 8.77 -8.99 20.90
N THR A 180 8.55 -7.80 20.37
CA THR A 180 7.62 -6.81 20.94
C THR A 180 6.63 -6.38 19.89
N ALA A 181 5.35 -6.31 20.23
CA ALA A 181 4.29 -5.79 19.38
C ALA A 181 3.52 -4.66 20.06
N LEU A 182 3.05 -3.72 19.26
CA LEU A 182 2.11 -2.68 19.66
C LEU A 182 0.71 -3.01 19.12
N TYR A 183 -0.26 -3.13 20.00
CA TYR A 183 -1.66 -3.32 19.65
C TYR A 183 -2.45 -2.05 19.94
N THR A 184 -3.13 -1.52 18.94
CA THR A 184 -4.00 -0.35 19.03
C THR A 184 -5.47 -0.77 18.89
N PRO A 185 -6.45 0.10 19.14
CA PRO A 185 -7.87 -0.21 18.91
C PRO A 185 -8.19 -0.68 17.48
N ARG A 186 -7.30 -0.47 16.50
CA ARG A 186 -7.44 -1.01 15.14
C ARG A 186 -7.35 -2.53 15.10
N PHE A 187 -6.62 -3.15 16.04
CA PHE A 187 -6.55 -4.60 16.14
C PHE A 187 -7.88 -5.23 16.61
N GLY A 188 -8.53 -4.58 17.55
CA GLY A 188 -9.77 -5.07 18.16
C GLY A 188 -9.89 -4.66 19.63
N ALA A 189 -10.77 -5.32 20.37
CA ALA A 189 -11.02 -5.01 21.78
C ALA A 189 -9.94 -5.55 22.72
N THR A 190 -9.28 -6.66 22.33
CA THR A 190 -8.24 -7.32 23.15
C THR A 190 -7.05 -7.71 22.27
N THR A 191 -5.88 -7.85 22.89
CA THR A 191 -4.72 -8.48 22.25
C THR A 191 -5.00 -9.94 21.91
N PRO A 192 -4.23 -10.57 20.98
CA PRO A 192 -4.44 -11.96 20.61
C PRO A 192 -4.19 -12.88 21.79
N ARG A 193 -5.08 -13.85 22.00
CA ARG A 193 -4.96 -14.87 23.06
C ARG A 193 -4.15 -16.09 22.61
N ASP A 194 -4.27 -16.43 21.33
CA ASP A 194 -3.56 -17.55 20.73
C ASP A 194 -2.24 -17.05 20.11
N ILE A 195 -1.19 -17.07 20.90
CA ILE A 195 0.11 -16.46 20.58
C ILE A 195 1.23 -17.49 20.40
N ALA A 196 0.94 -18.76 20.63
CA ALA A 196 1.94 -19.82 20.56
C ALA A 196 1.72 -20.74 19.36
N PRO A 197 2.78 -21.26 18.72
CA PRO A 197 2.69 -22.48 17.94
C PRO A 197 2.14 -23.59 18.84
N LYS A 198 1.39 -24.53 18.26
CA LYS A 198 0.61 -25.56 18.98
C LYS A 198 1.38 -26.34 20.08
N ASP A 199 2.71 -26.31 20.06
CA ASP A 199 3.58 -27.12 20.91
C ASP A 199 4.49 -26.31 21.84
N SER A 200 4.28 -25.00 22.01
CA SER A 200 5.14 -24.15 22.85
C SER A 200 4.37 -23.17 23.72
N VAL A 201 4.72 -23.09 25.01
CA VAL A 201 4.23 -22.03 25.90
C VAL A 201 5.10 -20.80 25.69
N ARG A 202 4.55 -19.80 24.98
CA ARG A 202 5.23 -18.51 24.79
C ARG A 202 4.99 -17.62 26.02
N LYS A 203 6.06 -17.25 26.73
CA LYS A 203 5.96 -16.23 27.78
C LYS A 203 5.48 -14.92 27.14
N VAL A 204 4.58 -14.23 27.81
CA VAL A 204 4.10 -12.91 27.38
C VAL A 204 3.97 -12.00 28.60
N SER A 205 4.24 -10.72 28.40
CA SER A 205 3.88 -9.66 29.32
C SER A 205 3.31 -8.49 28.56
N GLU A 206 2.19 -7.96 29.02
CA GLU A 206 1.44 -6.92 28.34
C GLU A 206 1.29 -5.69 29.23
N LEU A 207 1.53 -4.51 28.64
CA LEU A 207 1.52 -3.23 29.31
C LEU A 207 0.43 -2.35 28.67
N ALA A 208 -0.65 -2.10 29.41
CA ALA A 208 -1.74 -1.24 28.96
C ALA A 208 -1.31 0.24 29.02
N LEU A 209 -1.52 0.96 27.93
CA LEU A 209 -1.06 2.32 27.70
C LEU A 209 -2.24 3.25 27.39
N ARG A 210 -2.26 4.46 27.98
CA ARG A 210 -3.20 5.52 27.62
C ARG A 210 -2.45 6.60 26.83
N ALA A 211 -2.99 7.00 25.68
CA ALA A 211 -2.41 8.02 24.84
C ALA A 211 -2.48 9.40 25.52
N VAL A 212 -1.39 10.18 25.41
CA VAL A 212 -1.29 11.56 25.91
C VAL A 212 -0.87 12.54 24.80
N GLY A 213 -0.83 12.09 23.55
CA GLY A 213 -0.53 12.90 22.37
C GLY A 213 0.69 12.43 21.61
N ALA A 214 1.28 13.33 20.81
CA ALA A 214 2.48 13.08 20.04
C ALA A 214 3.42 14.30 20.08
N ARG A 215 4.71 14.07 19.89
CA ARG A 215 5.72 15.12 19.68
C ARG A 215 6.60 14.73 18.49
N GLY A 216 6.46 15.42 17.37
CA GLY A 216 7.03 14.97 16.10
C GLY A 216 6.48 13.60 15.74
N ASP A 217 7.34 12.66 15.38
CA ASP A 217 6.97 11.29 15.05
C ASP A 217 6.88 10.35 16.28
N THR A 218 7.05 10.89 17.50
CA THR A 218 6.94 10.10 18.73
C THR A 218 5.52 10.17 19.28
N LEU A 219 4.81 9.02 19.23
CA LEU A 219 3.56 8.80 19.95
C LEU A 219 3.86 8.71 21.45
N ARG A 220 3.12 9.40 22.28
CA ARG A 220 3.34 9.47 23.73
C ARG A 220 2.19 8.83 24.48
N TYR A 221 2.56 7.97 25.40
CA TYR A 221 1.63 7.26 26.27
C TYR A 221 2.06 7.37 27.73
N VAL A 222 1.14 7.07 28.62
CA VAL A 222 1.40 6.76 30.02
C VAL A 222 0.90 5.37 30.35
N VAL A 223 1.61 4.68 31.21
CA VAL A 223 1.23 3.34 31.71
C VAL A 223 -0.06 3.46 32.50
N ALA A 224 -1.09 2.75 32.06
CA ALA A 224 -2.44 2.84 32.61
C ALA A 224 -2.72 1.82 33.73
N ALA A 225 -2.02 0.68 33.69
CA ALA A 225 -2.16 -0.42 34.66
C ALA A 225 -0.83 -1.17 34.81
N PRO A 226 -0.62 -1.91 35.91
CA PRO A 226 0.55 -2.77 36.04
C PRO A 226 0.64 -3.78 34.88
N ALA A 227 1.87 -4.18 34.54
CA ALA A 227 2.08 -5.20 33.52
C ALA A 227 1.45 -6.53 33.95
N VAL A 228 0.81 -7.22 33.00
CA VAL A 228 0.22 -8.54 33.22
C VAL A 228 1.01 -9.62 32.48
N SER A 229 1.17 -10.78 33.11
CA SER A 229 1.97 -11.91 32.55
C SER A 229 1.09 -12.90 31.77
N ASN A 230 0.08 -12.39 31.04
CA ASN A 230 -0.84 -13.19 30.21
C ASN A 230 -1.25 -12.39 28.97
N ALA A 231 -1.71 -13.10 27.95
CA ALA A 231 -2.26 -12.56 26.73
C ALA A 231 -3.77 -12.25 26.87
N GLY A 232 -4.30 -11.41 25.96
CA GLY A 232 -5.72 -11.09 25.89
C GLY A 232 -6.10 -9.85 26.70
N THR A 233 -5.15 -8.96 26.98
CA THR A 233 -5.41 -7.67 27.64
C THR A 233 -6.36 -6.82 26.82
N MET A 234 -7.32 -6.18 27.48
CA MET A 234 -8.19 -5.18 26.86
C MET A 234 -7.36 -4.01 26.35
N ILE A 235 -7.54 -3.67 25.08
CA ILE A 235 -6.89 -2.52 24.45
C ILE A 235 -7.66 -1.25 24.81
N PRO A 236 -7.04 -0.27 25.50
CA PRO A 236 -7.74 0.96 25.84
C PRO A 236 -8.22 1.71 24.59
N ALA A 237 -9.47 2.16 24.55
CA ALA A 237 -10.05 2.86 23.40
C ALA A 237 -9.24 4.12 22.99
N ASN A 238 -8.62 4.80 23.97
CA ASN A 238 -7.69 5.90 23.73
C ASN A 238 -6.29 5.49 24.19
N GLY A 239 -5.72 4.48 23.54
CA GLY A 239 -4.42 3.98 23.94
C GLY A 239 -3.93 2.82 23.11
N ALA A 240 -3.14 1.95 23.75
CA ALA A 240 -2.53 0.79 23.12
C ALA A 240 -2.15 -0.25 24.18
N VAL A 241 -1.75 -1.44 23.73
CA VAL A 241 -1.06 -2.42 24.56
C VAL A 241 0.30 -2.70 23.92
N LEU A 242 1.36 -2.61 24.73
CA LEU A 242 2.69 -3.00 24.33
C LEU A 242 2.95 -4.39 24.90
N ALA A 243 3.09 -5.39 24.02
CA ALA A 243 3.28 -6.79 24.38
C ALA A 243 4.73 -7.20 24.15
N GLY A 244 5.35 -7.83 25.14
CA GLY A 244 6.65 -8.47 25.04
C GLY A 244 6.50 -10.00 25.07
N TYR A 245 7.15 -10.68 24.14
CA TYR A 245 7.10 -12.13 23.96
C TYR A 245 8.46 -12.79 24.19
N GLY A 246 8.47 -14.01 24.74
CA GLY A 246 9.70 -14.74 25.06
C GLY A 246 10.51 -14.01 26.13
N ASP A 247 11.80 -13.80 25.92
CA ASP A 247 12.65 -13.09 26.89
C ASP A 247 12.28 -11.61 27.02
N ARG A 248 11.61 -11.02 26.02
CA ARG A 248 11.04 -9.67 26.10
C ARG A 248 9.85 -9.56 27.06
N ALA A 249 9.27 -10.67 27.50
CA ALA A 249 8.24 -10.67 28.53
C ALA A 249 8.73 -10.10 29.87
N THR A 250 10.05 -10.02 30.10
CA THR A 250 10.62 -9.39 31.31
C THR A 250 10.83 -7.88 31.18
N ALA A 251 10.72 -7.32 29.98
CA ALA A 251 11.04 -5.91 29.68
C ALA A 251 10.17 -4.91 30.46
N TRP A 252 8.98 -5.33 30.93
CA TRP A 252 8.03 -4.45 31.62
C TRP A 252 8.02 -4.61 33.14
N GLN A 253 8.80 -5.50 33.73
CA GLN A 253 8.77 -5.82 35.16
C GLN A 253 9.09 -4.61 36.07
N ALA A 254 9.97 -3.72 35.61
CA ALA A 254 10.35 -2.51 36.35
C ALA A 254 9.48 -1.29 36.04
N VAL A 255 8.52 -1.42 35.13
CA VAL A 255 7.66 -0.31 34.67
C VAL A 255 6.50 -0.12 35.63
N GLN A 256 6.23 1.14 36.01
CA GLN A 256 5.18 1.49 36.98
C GLN A 256 4.05 2.26 36.30
N VAL A 257 2.86 2.21 36.91
CA VAL A 257 1.72 3.05 36.51
C VAL A 257 2.12 4.51 36.60
N GLY A 258 1.82 5.27 35.54
CA GLY A 258 2.20 6.68 35.41
C GLY A 258 3.54 6.89 34.67
N ASP A 259 4.37 5.87 34.48
CA ASP A 259 5.57 5.99 33.66
C ASP A 259 5.22 6.41 32.22
N THR A 260 6.08 7.23 31.61
CA THR A 260 5.91 7.67 30.24
C THR A 260 6.52 6.65 29.27
N VAL A 261 5.78 6.34 28.20
CA VAL A 261 6.23 5.49 27.09
C VAL A 261 6.18 6.31 25.81
N GLY A 262 7.32 6.43 25.12
CA GLY A 262 7.41 6.99 23.78
C GLY A 262 7.44 5.85 22.75
N VAL A 263 6.66 5.94 21.69
CA VAL A 263 6.70 4.97 20.57
C VAL A 263 7.00 5.71 19.27
N VAL A 264 8.04 5.26 18.58
CA VAL A 264 8.42 5.78 17.26
C VAL A 264 8.25 4.66 16.24
N LEU A 265 7.48 4.92 15.19
CA LEU A 265 7.22 3.99 14.10
C LEU A 265 7.65 4.64 12.78
N SER A 266 8.42 3.93 12.00
CA SER A 266 8.92 4.40 10.71
C SER A 266 9.14 3.22 9.77
N THR A 267 9.70 3.48 8.61
CA THR A 267 10.08 2.46 7.62
C THR A 267 11.59 2.32 7.52
N LEU A 268 12.04 1.12 7.17
CA LEU A 268 13.38 0.86 6.68
C LEU A 268 13.27 0.22 5.28
N PRO A 269 13.87 0.80 4.21
CA PRO A 269 14.58 2.09 4.23
C PRO A 269 13.68 3.27 4.63
N ARG A 270 14.27 4.36 5.05
CA ARG A 270 13.55 5.62 5.31
C ARG A 270 13.00 6.18 4.01
N LEU A 271 11.87 6.87 4.08
CA LEU A 271 11.42 7.67 2.96
C LEU A 271 12.47 8.76 2.66
N PRO A 272 12.54 9.22 1.39
CA PRO A 272 13.56 10.21 1.00
C PRO A 272 13.49 11.55 1.74
N ASP A 273 12.36 11.89 2.37
CA ASP A 273 12.21 13.06 3.26
C ASP A 273 12.59 12.75 4.72
N GLY A 274 12.99 11.50 5.03
CA GLY A 274 13.36 11.04 6.37
C GLY A 274 12.20 10.88 7.34
N GLN A 275 10.96 11.15 6.92
CA GLN A 275 9.77 11.09 7.76
C GLN A 275 9.05 9.74 7.66
N SER A 276 8.12 9.51 8.58
CA SER A 276 7.18 8.39 8.49
C SER A 276 6.17 8.64 7.36
N PRO A 277 5.72 7.59 6.64
CA PRO A 277 4.78 7.74 5.54
C PRO A 277 3.43 8.29 6.01
N ALA A 278 2.82 9.15 5.18
CA ALA A 278 1.41 9.50 5.32
C ALA A 278 0.50 8.36 4.81
N THR A 279 0.93 7.68 3.76
CA THR A 279 0.26 6.49 3.19
C THR A 279 1.32 5.46 2.86
N LEU A 280 1.10 4.22 3.24
CA LEU A 280 1.90 3.06 2.87
C LEU A 280 0.96 1.92 2.50
N LEU A 281 1.24 1.24 1.40
CA LEU A 281 0.39 0.18 0.88
C LEU A 281 1.23 -0.84 0.13
N GLY A 282 0.97 -2.12 0.38
CA GLY A 282 1.66 -3.22 -0.27
C GLY A 282 1.15 -3.57 -1.66
N GLY A 283 1.88 -4.45 -2.28
CA GLY A 283 1.60 -5.07 -3.56
C GLY A 283 2.67 -6.12 -3.90
N TRP A 284 2.54 -6.77 -5.05
CA TRP A 284 3.52 -7.73 -5.53
C TRP A 284 3.23 -8.10 -6.99
N PRO A 285 4.28 -8.24 -7.82
CA PRO A 285 5.67 -7.83 -7.59
C PRO A 285 5.91 -6.35 -7.96
N ARG A 286 7.10 -5.83 -7.63
CA ARG A 286 7.61 -4.59 -8.23
C ARG A 286 7.68 -4.75 -9.74
N LEU A 287 7.19 -3.76 -10.47
CA LEU A 287 7.13 -3.79 -11.93
C LEU A 287 8.30 -3.03 -12.57
N LEU A 288 8.53 -1.81 -12.08
CA LEU A 288 9.61 -0.96 -12.55
C LEU A 288 10.51 -0.56 -11.38
N GLU A 289 11.81 -0.53 -11.66
CA GLU A 289 12.84 -0.01 -10.79
C GLU A 289 13.74 0.94 -11.58
N HIS A 290 13.67 2.23 -11.27
CA HIS A 290 14.45 3.28 -11.95
C HIS A 290 14.28 3.26 -13.50
N GLY A 291 13.05 3.03 -13.98
CA GLY A 291 12.71 2.97 -15.40
C GLY A 291 13.01 1.63 -16.07
N VAL A 292 13.56 0.67 -15.34
CA VAL A 292 13.84 -0.69 -15.83
C VAL A 292 12.69 -1.62 -15.47
N ASN A 293 12.25 -2.44 -16.42
CA ASN A 293 11.27 -3.50 -16.18
C ASN A 293 11.94 -4.64 -15.41
N VAL A 294 11.54 -4.82 -14.16
CA VAL A 294 12.07 -5.83 -13.23
C VAL A 294 11.02 -6.85 -12.80
N ALA A 295 9.83 -6.80 -13.39
CA ALA A 295 8.66 -7.56 -12.92
C ALA A 295 8.94 -9.06 -12.71
N ARG A 296 9.66 -9.68 -13.63
CA ARG A 296 9.98 -11.11 -13.57
C ARG A 296 10.96 -11.43 -12.44
N ASP A 297 12.04 -10.66 -12.35
CA ASP A 297 13.07 -10.89 -11.33
C ASP A 297 12.57 -10.50 -9.92
N ALA A 298 11.78 -9.44 -9.84
CA ALA A 298 11.17 -9.00 -8.60
C ALA A 298 10.20 -10.05 -8.04
N ALA A 299 9.42 -10.72 -8.88
CA ALA A 299 8.51 -11.79 -8.47
C ALA A 299 9.24 -12.95 -7.75
N ILE A 300 10.52 -13.17 -8.09
CA ILE A 300 11.36 -14.17 -7.42
C ILE A 300 12.00 -13.58 -6.14
N ARG A 301 12.59 -12.38 -6.25
CA ARG A 301 13.33 -11.75 -5.14
C ARG A 301 12.45 -11.39 -3.93
N GLU A 302 11.19 -11.08 -4.17
CA GLU A 302 10.24 -10.66 -3.14
C GLU A 302 9.48 -11.83 -2.52
N GLY A 303 9.80 -13.07 -2.95
CA GLY A 303 9.01 -14.25 -2.61
C GLY A 303 7.69 -14.33 -3.39
N THR A 304 7.12 -15.51 -3.48
CA THR A 304 6.00 -15.77 -4.37
C THR A 304 4.67 -15.65 -3.65
N ILE A 305 3.90 -14.60 -3.94
CA ILE A 305 2.50 -14.50 -3.48
C ILE A 305 1.55 -15.24 -4.43
N SER A 306 1.86 -15.23 -5.73
CA SER A 306 1.00 -15.85 -6.74
C SER A 306 1.83 -16.54 -7.83
N ARG A 307 1.51 -17.80 -8.12
CA ARG A 307 2.15 -18.56 -9.20
C ARG A 307 1.80 -18.07 -10.60
N ASN A 308 0.82 -17.16 -10.71
CA ASN A 308 0.27 -16.70 -11.99
C ASN A 308 0.77 -15.30 -12.38
N ALA A 309 1.91 -14.83 -11.86
CA ALA A 309 2.42 -13.49 -12.17
C ALA A 309 2.64 -13.27 -13.67
N GLU A 310 3.22 -14.25 -14.35
CA GLU A 310 3.53 -14.20 -15.78
C GLU A 310 2.39 -14.66 -16.71
N ALA A 311 1.22 -15.02 -16.17
CA ALA A 311 0.05 -15.30 -16.99
C ALA A 311 -0.75 -14.01 -17.26
N PRO A 312 -1.40 -13.89 -18.45
CA PRO A 312 -2.31 -12.77 -18.72
C PRO A 312 -3.52 -12.81 -17.79
N HIS A 313 -3.69 -11.74 -17.01
CA HIS A 313 -4.80 -11.57 -16.07
C HIS A 313 -5.30 -10.13 -16.07
N PRO A 314 -6.54 -9.86 -15.59
CA PRO A 314 -6.90 -8.52 -15.15
C PRO A 314 -5.88 -8.02 -14.12
N ARG A 315 -5.44 -6.76 -14.24
CA ARG A 315 -4.42 -6.20 -13.38
C ARG A 315 -4.80 -4.82 -12.88
N THR A 316 -4.32 -4.51 -11.68
CA THR A 316 -4.33 -3.19 -11.09
C THR A 316 -2.90 -2.84 -10.70
N ALA A 317 -2.43 -1.66 -11.04
CA ALA A 317 -1.07 -1.24 -10.72
C ALA A 317 -0.97 0.26 -10.45
N ILE A 318 0.11 0.65 -9.79
CA ILE A 318 0.51 2.02 -9.55
C ILE A 318 1.90 2.29 -10.15
N GLY A 319 2.03 3.42 -10.86
CA GLY A 319 3.30 3.93 -11.37
C GLY A 319 3.63 5.28 -10.74
N VAL A 320 4.91 5.57 -10.55
CA VAL A 320 5.43 6.79 -9.95
C VAL A 320 6.45 7.41 -10.88
N SER A 321 6.35 8.72 -11.15
CA SER A 321 7.31 9.47 -11.98
C SER A 321 8.67 9.63 -11.30
N LYS A 322 9.71 9.92 -12.09
CA LYS A 322 11.08 10.17 -11.60
C LYS A 322 11.16 11.31 -10.58
N ASP A 323 10.36 12.38 -10.75
CA ASP A 323 10.27 13.47 -9.78
C ASP A 323 9.39 13.16 -8.57
N ARG A 324 8.76 11.96 -8.55
CA ARG A 324 7.91 11.44 -7.47
C ARG A 324 6.64 12.26 -7.21
N ARG A 325 6.23 13.11 -8.17
CA ARG A 325 5.10 14.03 -8.05
C ARG A 325 3.91 13.66 -8.91
N THR A 326 4.10 12.77 -9.88
CA THR A 326 3.02 12.22 -10.70
C THR A 326 2.86 10.74 -10.39
N VAL A 327 1.61 10.33 -10.18
CA VAL A 327 1.22 8.94 -9.98
C VAL A 327 0.25 8.54 -11.09
N TRP A 328 0.41 7.33 -11.61
CA TRP A 328 -0.56 6.69 -12.50
C TRP A 328 -1.17 5.47 -11.80
N LEU A 329 -2.49 5.34 -11.86
CA LEU A 329 -3.16 4.08 -11.61
C LEU A 329 -3.48 3.48 -12.98
N TYR A 330 -3.14 2.21 -13.16
CA TYR A 330 -3.37 1.47 -14.39
C TYR A 330 -4.21 0.24 -14.08
N VAL A 331 -5.34 0.12 -14.76
CA VAL A 331 -6.23 -1.03 -14.65
C VAL A 331 -6.41 -1.61 -16.04
N VAL A 332 -6.31 -2.93 -16.18
CA VAL A 332 -6.60 -3.63 -17.43
C VAL A 332 -7.59 -4.77 -17.17
N ASP A 333 -8.64 -4.81 -17.97
CA ASP A 333 -9.59 -5.93 -17.99
C ASP A 333 -8.92 -7.20 -18.49
N GLY A 334 -9.47 -8.34 -18.19
CA GLY A 334 -8.94 -9.60 -18.66
C GLY A 334 -9.95 -10.75 -18.58
N ARG A 335 -9.48 -11.97 -18.94
CA ARG A 335 -10.27 -13.20 -18.93
C ARG A 335 -11.49 -13.17 -19.87
N SER A 336 -11.44 -12.36 -20.92
CA SER A 336 -12.48 -12.26 -21.95
C SER A 336 -11.85 -12.15 -23.35
N THR A 337 -12.64 -12.41 -24.39
CA THR A 337 -12.22 -12.21 -25.77
C THR A 337 -12.03 -10.73 -26.13
N ALA A 338 -12.70 -9.83 -25.42
CA ALA A 338 -12.57 -8.39 -25.60
C ALA A 338 -11.31 -7.82 -24.90
N SER A 339 -10.81 -8.51 -23.88
CA SER A 339 -9.57 -8.17 -23.18
C SER A 339 -9.02 -9.39 -22.48
N VAL A 340 -7.85 -9.85 -22.91
CA VAL A 340 -7.24 -11.06 -22.36
C VAL A 340 -6.52 -10.81 -21.04
N GLY A 341 -6.18 -9.55 -20.74
CA GLY A 341 -5.36 -9.16 -19.61
C GLY A 341 -3.88 -9.08 -19.97
N MET A 342 -3.06 -8.71 -18.99
CA MET A 342 -1.62 -8.54 -19.16
C MET A 342 -0.82 -9.43 -18.21
N THR A 343 0.38 -9.84 -18.65
CA THR A 343 1.43 -10.34 -17.76
C THR A 343 1.97 -9.15 -16.93
N THR A 344 2.67 -9.43 -15.84
CA THR A 344 3.32 -8.36 -15.04
C THR A 344 4.37 -7.62 -15.86
N SER A 345 5.10 -8.30 -16.74
CA SER A 345 6.08 -7.66 -17.63
C SER A 345 5.44 -6.73 -18.66
N GLN A 346 4.30 -7.11 -19.25
CA GLN A 346 3.54 -6.23 -20.17
C GLN A 346 2.97 -5.01 -19.45
N LEU A 347 2.48 -5.19 -18.23
CA LEU A 347 1.97 -4.11 -17.37
C LEU A 347 3.08 -3.11 -17.02
N ALA A 348 4.29 -3.61 -16.70
CA ALA A 348 5.48 -2.78 -16.46
C ALA A 348 5.82 -1.92 -17.68
N ASP A 349 5.83 -2.52 -18.88
CA ASP A 349 6.12 -1.78 -20.12
C ASP A 349 5.04 -0.73 -20.43
N ALA A 350 3.77 -1.03 -20.18
CA ALA A 350 2.67 -0.07 -20.33
C ALA A 350 2.86 1.15 -19.41
N LEU A 351 3.19 0.93 -18.13
CA LEU A 351 3.46 2.01 -17.17
C LEU A 351 4.73 2.80 -17.54
N ARG A 352 5.79 2.14 -18.02
CA ARG A 352 7.00 2.80 -18.51
C ARG A 352 6.71 3.74 -19.69
N THR A 353 5.83 3.32 -20.61
CA THR A 353 5.40 4.15 -21.76
C THR A 353 4.66 5.42 -21.30
N LEU A 354 3.96 5.38 -20.16
CA LEU A 354 3.31 6.53 -19.55
C LEU A 354 4.29 7.48 -18.84
N GLY A 355 5.58 7.09 -18.68
CA GLY A 355 6.61 7.85 -18.01
C GLY A 355 6.81 7.46 -16.54
N ALA A 356 6.29 6.33 -16.10
CA ALA A 356 6.59 5.80 -14.78
C ALA A 356 8.08 5.44 -14.67
N TRP A 357 8.67 5.79 -13.54
CA TRP A 357 10.05 5.49 -13.18
C TRP A 357 10.13 4.28 -12.25
N ASP A 358 9.23 4.23 -11.27
CA ASP A 358 9.00 3.09 -10.41
C ASP A 358 7.55 2.64 -10.54
N ALA A 359 7.26 1.34 -10.35
CA ALA A 359 5.90 0.84 -10.41
C ALA A 359 5.74 -0.45 -9.59
N LEU A 360 4.50 -0.67 -9.13
CA LEU A 360 4.10 -1.79 -8.30
C LEU A 360 2.79 -2.39 -8.81
N ASN A 361 2.70 -3.71 -8.88
CA ASN A 361 1.45 -4.41 -9.14
C ASN A 361 0.68 -4.60 -7.82
N PHE A 362 -0.62 -4.35 -7.88
CA PHE A 362 -1.58 -4.68 -6.82
C PHE A 362 -2.24 -6.03 -7.07
N ASP A 363 -3.13 -6.46 -6.19
CA ASP A 363 -3.93 -7.65 -6.44
C ASP A 363 -4.75 -7.49 -7.73
N GLY A 364 -4.87 -8.61 -8.43
CA GLY A 364 -5.44 -8.67 -9.77
C GLY A 364 -6.59 -9.66 -9.89
N GLY A 365 -6.78 -10.15 -11.10
CA GLY A 365 -7.82 -11.14 -11.38
C GLY A 365 -9.22 -10.60 -11.06
N GLY A 366 -9.98 -11.35 -10.26
CA GLY A 366 -11.34 -10.95 -9.87
C GLY A 366 -11.40 -9.72 -8.97
N SER A 367 -10.30 -9.36 -8.30
CA SER A 367 -10.21 -8.17 -7.45
C SER A 367 -10.10 -6.87 -8.26
N THR A 368 -9.65 -6.96 -9.53
CA THR A 368 -9.40 -5.80 -10.39
C THR A 368 -10.64 -4.92 -10.55
N THR A 369 -10.64 -3.76 -9.92
CA THR A 369 -11.76 -2.82 -9.92
C THR A 369 -11.26 -1.39 -9.99
N LEU A 370 -11.84 -0.59 -10.89
CA LEU A 370 -11.67 0.87 -10.95
C LEU A 370 -13.01 1.55 -10.74
N VAL A 371 -13.08 2.40 -9.76
CA VAL A 371 -14.22 3.27 -9.49
C VAL A 371 -13.86 4.71 -9.82
N VAL A 372 -14.70 5.39 -10.60
CA VAL A 372 -14.58 6.83 -10.89
C VAL A 372 -15.90 7.51 -10.56
N ASP A 373 -15.86 8.53 -9.70
CA ASP A 373 -17.03 9.26 -9.22
C ASP A 373 -18.18 8.36 -8.74
N GLY A 374 -17.82 7.26 -8.05
CA GLY A 374 -18.76 6.30 -7.48
C GLY A 374 -19.26 5.23 -8.44
N GLN A 375 -18.81 5.23 -9.70
CA GLN A 375 -19.18 4.22 -10.70
C GLN A 375 -18.01 3.28 -11.00
N VAL A 376 -18.28 1.96 -11.06
CA VAL A 376 -17.32 0.98 -11.56
C VAL A 376 -17.19 1.15 -13.08
N ILE A 377 -15.98 1.43 -13.55
CA ILE A 377 -15.72 1.82 -14.94
C ILE A 377 -15.14 0.67 -15.77
N ASN A 378 -14.35 -0.20 -15.17
CA ASN A 378 -13.82 -1.39 -15.82
C ASN A 378 -14.83 -2.55 -15.78
N THR A 379 -14.48 -3.68 -16.40
CA THR A 379 -15.30 -4.90 -16.40
C THR A 379 -14.69 -5.92 -15.43
N PRO A 380 -15.17 -6.03 -14.18
CA PRO A 380 -14.72 -7.06 -13.26
C PRO A 380 -14.89 -8.47 -13.85
N SER A 381 -13.90 -9.33 -13.64
CA SER A 381 -13.84 -10.64 -14.31
C SER A 381 -14.57 -11.77 -13.61
N ASP A 382 -15.04 -11.57 -12.37
CA ASP A 382 -15.82 -12.57 -11.65
C ASP A 382 -17.27 -12.58 -12.14
N ALA A 383 -17.89 -13.75 -12.23
CA ALA A 383 -19.27 -13.91 -12.70
C ALA A 383 -20.28 -13.10 -11.86
N THR A 384 -19.97 -12.85 -10.60
CA THR A 384 -20.78 -12.06 -9.67
C THR A 384 -20.52 -10.54 -9.77
N GLY A 385 -19.65 -10.10 -10.70
CA GLY A 385 -19.22 -8.73 -10.86
C GLY A 385 -18.10 -8.35 -9.88
N GLU A 386 -18.18 -7.17 -9.28
CA GLU A 386 -17.15 -6.64 -8.38
C GLU A 386 -16.94 -7.55 -7.16
N ARG A 387 -15.69 -7.99 -6.96
CA ARG A 387 -15.28 -8.79 -5.79
C ARG A 387 -15.12 -7.91 -4.55
N GLU A 388 -15.47 -8.45 -3.39
CA GLU A 388 -15.07 -7.88 -2.11
C GLU A 388 -13.57 -8.11 -1.85
N VAL A 389 -12.85 -7.06 -1.50
CA VAL A 389 -11.39 -7.01 -1.28
C VAL A 389 -11.05 -6.59 0.14
N GLY A 390 -9.80 -6.84 0.57
CA GLY A 390 -9.33 -6.51 1.92
C GLY A 390 -9.05 -5.02 2.11
N ASN A 391 -8.61 -4.31 1.07
CA ASN A 391 -8.33 -2.88 1.10
C ASN A 391 -8.41 -2.23 -0.29
N ALA A 392 -8.38 -0.91 -0.31
CA ALA A 392 -8.40 -0.09 -1.51
C ALA A 392 -7.47 1.11 -1.39
N LEU A 393 -7.02 1.64 -2.54
CA LEU A 393 -6.37 2.94 -2.66
C LEU A 393 -7.37 3.95 -3.22
N LEU A 394 -7.59 5.02 -2.47
CA LEU A 394 -8.52 6.09 -2.82
C LEU A 394 -7.77 7.34 -3.26
N VAL A 395 -8.28 8.03 -4.29
CA VAL A 395 -7.95 9.41 -4.61
C VAL A 395 -9.09 10.28 -4.11
N ARG A 396 -8.86 10.92 -3.00
CA ARG A 396 -9.85 11.74 -2.28
C ARG A 396 -9.58 13.21 -2.54
N GLN A 397 -10.61 13.96 -2.92
CA GLN A 397 -10.55 15.40 -3.12
C GLN A 397 -11.20 16.12 -1.94
N ARG A 398 -10.43 16.96 -1.24
CA ARG A 398 -10.97 17.83 -0.18
C ARG A 398 -11.87 18.89 -0.80
N LEU A 399 -13.05 19.08 -0.23
CA LEU A 399 -13.98 20.11 -0.64
C LEU A 399 -13.66 21.41 0.09
N ARG A 400 -13.61 22.53 -0.65
CA ARG A 400 -13.46 23.85 -0.02
C ARG A 400 -14.73 24.15 0.78
N ARG A 401 -14.59 24.48 2.03
CA ARG A 401 -15.71 25.08 2.77
C ARG A 401 -16.10 26.37 2.03
N ARG A 402 -17.37 26.44 1.62
CA ARG A 402 -17.94 27.66 1.06
C ARG A 402 -18.13 28.68 2.19
#